data_238403f5802dd5d23d5d3bafc55f5ffb
#
_entry.id   238403f5802dd5d23d5d3bafc55f5ffb
#
_cell.length_a   1.000
_cell.length_b   1.000
_cell.length_c   1.000
_cell.angle_alpha   90.00
_cell.angle_beta   90.00
_cell.angle_gamma   90.00
#
_symmetry.space_group_name_H-M   'P 1'
#
loop_
_entity.id
_entity.type
_entity.pdbx_description
1 polymer ?
#
loop_
_entity_poly.entity_id
_entity_poly.type
_entity_poly.pdbx_seq_one_letter_code
_entity_poly.pdbx_strand_id
1 'polypeptide(L)'
;MQLIESRINHETLKFRILLISFLFLFISCSPVPENISITVPTGSASTGGSVEAVERGISAVSDLEWPLHNFDLYGSRFAPTDQITKDNVANLTPRWLFQHGVIDGVSNQTTPVIVDEIMYVTDSRGSVYAVNARDGHLIWTYDVTRLLGGGRREGYIFRHRGVVYDDGVVYTAAGSFMFALDAKTGEPLESFGEGGQASVILDVLHQRDPTIDTAISAGYWFTTAPQIHNDVIYIGTTRSESHIAGGYVLAIDNRTGEVLWHFNTVPQDENDQGWDIAGPTWVGGERNGGGIWETPSIDPELNMVYFAVGNPFGDSTKRDGMNLFTDSLIALSLDEGELIWYYQQVHHDVWDYDSGNQPVLFDMEIDGEPVKALAQANKNSWLYILDRETGEPVHPILETPVSVETDVEGEEPWPTQPIPHKKNGDRMEPVSPVFPTDIPAQHMEQNDLVEQFTPIGPNQIFAPGFGGGSSYGPLAFGKETGYLYVNAIDQPFNSGRDPKGYFSAYDPTTGELIWRQIYEGYGQAGPVVTAGGLVFVGAGSNTAGYFYAFDAETGEEYWRYNTGSGVFASPAVYSIDGEEFITVASGGGSRGRRGGDLILTFALPKRN
;
A
#
# COMPACT_ATOMS: atom_id res chain seq x y z
N MET A 1 -12.52 7.61 -19.02
CA MET A 1 -12.92 8.93 -18.46
C MET A 1 -12.83 10.09 -19.46
N GLN A 2 -12.31 9.93 -20.65
CA GLN A 2 -12.26 10.99 -21.69
C GLN A 2 -13.42 10.95 -22.70
N LEU A 3 -14.25 9.94 -22.72
CA LEU A 3 -15.39 9.82 -23.68
C LEU A 3 -16.72 10.44 -23.21
N ILE A 4 -16.78 10.98 -21.99
CA ILE A 4 -18.01 11.61 -21.44
C ILE A 4 -17.97 13.16 -21.46
N GLU A 5 -16.82 13.79 -21.76
CA GLU A 5 -16.70 15.26 -21.71
C GLU A 5 -17.09 16.01 -23.02
N SER A 6 -17.51 15.33 -24.07
CA SER A 6 -17.75 16.02 -25.37
C SER A 6 -19.16 16.53 -25.63
N ARG A 7 -20.08 16.50 -24.66
CA ARG A 7 -21.45 17.05 -24.82
C ARG A 7 -21.96 17.78 -23.60
N ILE A 8 -21.41 18.94 -23.28
CA ILE A 8 -22.16 19.97 -22.56
C ILE A 8 -21.90 21.31 -23.24
N ASN A 9 -22.94 21.79 -23.93
CA ASN A 9 -22.97 23.07 -24.62
C ASN A 9 -23.01 24.23 -23.64
N HIS A 10 -22.28 25.29 -23.99
CA HIS A 10 -22.35 26.63 -23.42
C HIS A 10 -23.77 27.21 -23.48
N GLU A 11 -24.36 27.48 -22.33
CA GLU A 11 -25.28 28.62 -22.16
C GLU A 11 -25.16 29.22 -20.75
N THR A 12 -24.62 30.41 -20.75
CA THR A 12 -24.81 31.58 -19.86
C THR A 12 -25.46 31.39 -18.47
N LEU A 13 -24.68 31.62 -17.41
CA LEU A 13 -25.22 32.09 -16.14
C LEU A 13 -24.45 33.32 -15.63
N LYS A 14 -25.09 34.49 -15.75
CA LYS A 14 -24.64 35.77 -15.14
C LYS A 14 -24.90 35.71 -13.64
N PHE A 15 -23.85 35.69 -12.82
CA PHE A 15 -23.98 35.89 -11.37
C PHE A 15 -23.83 37.36 -11.01
N ARG A 16 -24.84 37.88 -10.33
CA ARG A 16 -24.86 39.19 -9.65
C ARG A 16 -23.99 39.14 -8.41
N ILE A 17 -23.05 40.07 -8.30
CA ILE A 17 -22.27 40.33 -7.09
C ILE A 17 -23.16 41.07 -6.11
N LEU A 18 -23.37 40.50 -4.92
CA LEU A 18 -23.99 41.16 -3.79
C LEU A 18 -22.89 41.51 -2.76
N LEU A 19 -22.65 42.82 -2.59
CA LEU A 19 -21.77 43.36 -1.56
C LEU A 19 -22.47 43.26 -0.20
N ILE A 20 -21.88 42.55 0.77
CA ILE A 20 -22.27 42.59 2.18
C ILE A 20 -21.12 43.19 2.99
N SER A 21 -21.40 44.36 3.56
CA SER A 21 -20.52 45.07 4.46
C SER A 21 -20.42 44.35 5.81
N PHE A 22 -19.21 44.04 6.24
CA PHE A 22 -18.96 43.52 7.61
C PHE A 22 -18.75 44.65 8.59
N LEU A 23 -19.58 44.65 9.62
CA LEU A 23 -19.49 45.53 10.80
C LEU A 23 -18.51 44.88 11.81
N PHE A 24 -17.42 45.60 12.14
CA PHE A 24 -16.49 45.18 13.19
C PHE A 24 -17.09 45.45 14.58
N LEU A 25 -17.29 44.41 15.39
CA LEU A 25 -17.53 44.50 16.82
C LEU A 25 -16.22 44.23 17.57
N PHE A 26 -15.73 45.23 18.26
CA PHE A 26 -14.65 45.12 19.24
C PHE A 26 -15.18 44.46 20.52
N ILE A 27 -14.62 43.32 20.90
CA ILE A 27 -14.82 42.70 22.22
C ILE A 27 -13.56 42.96 23.05
N SER A 28 -13.77 43.65 24.16
CA SER A 28 -12.79 44.04 25.16
C SER A 28 -12.29 42.83 25.95
N CYS A 29 -10.97 42.67 26.04
CA CYS A 29 -10.31 41.76 26.98
C CYS A 29 -10.38 42.28 28.41
N SER A 30 -10.86 41.46 29.33
CA SER A 30 -10.69 41.64 30.78
C SER A 30 -9.55 40.75 31.30
N PRO A 31 -8.78 41.20 32.30
CA PRO A 31 -7.55 40.52 32.74
C PRO A 31 -7.83 39.30 33.64
N VAL A 32 -6.96 38.33 33.55
CA VAL A 32 -6.89 37.09 34.36
C VAL A 32 -6.31 37.43 35.74
N PRO A 33 -6.86 36.92 36.86
CA PRO A 33 -6.24 37.08 38.17
C PRO A 33 -5.10 36.12 38.42
N GLU A 34 -4.01 36.64 39.01
CA GLU A 34 -2.85 35.91 39.50
C GLU A 34 -3.14 35.21 40.84
N ASN A 35 -2.39 34.10 41.04
CA ASN A 35 -2.07 33.40 42.29
C ASN A 35 -3.09 32.45 42.90
N ILE A 36 -2.82 31.15 42.67
CA ILE A 36 -3.20 30.09 43.63
C ILE A 36 -1.90 29.41 44.07
N SER A 37 -1.55 29.61 45.36
CA SER A 37 -0.48 28.87 46.04
C SER A 37 -1.01 27.52 46.54
N ILE A 38 -0.39 26.42 46.10
CA ILE A 38 -0.67 25.09 46.67
C ILE A 38 0.47 24.71 47.59
N THR A 39 0.14 24.59 48.88
CA THR A 39 1.04 24.09 49.93
C THR A 39 1.06 22.56 49.90
N VAL A 40 2.25 21.96 49.75
CA VAL A 40 2.49 20.52 49.88
C VAL A 40 2.77 20.18 51.36
N PRO A 41 2.12 19.17 51.95
CA PRO A 41 2.45 18.69 53.28
C PRO A 41 3.66 17.73 53.20
N THR A 42 4.71 18.05 53.96
CA THR A 42 5.83 17.16 54.25
C THR A 42 5.43 16.17 55.34
N GLY A 43 5.38 14.89 54.97
CA GLY A 43 5.25 13.74 55.91
C GLY A 43 6.52 12.96 55.95
N SER A 44 7.02 12.77 57.15
CA SER A 44 8.30 12.15 57.53
C SER A 44 8.34 10.64 57.38
N ALA A 45 9.57 10.16 57.11
CA ALA A 45 9.99 8.77 56.97
C ALA A 45 9.69 7.85 58.18
N SER A 46 9.47 6.58 57.87
CA SER A 46 9.79 5.48 58.80
C SER A 46 10.44 4.30 58.02
N THR A 47 11.45 3.83 58.64
CA THR A 47 12.45 2.86 58.29
C THR A 47 11.95 1.40 58.20
N GLY A 48 12.57 0.63 57.30
CA GLY A 48 12.96 -0.76 57.59
C GLY A 48 12.24 -1.85 56.82
N GLY A 49 12.96 -2.48 55.91
CA GLY A 49 12.62 -3.76 55.31
C GLY A 49 13.44 -4.01 54.03
N SER A 50 14.63 -4.61 54.21
CA SER A 50 15.44 -5.11 53.10
C SER A 50 14.73 -6.24 52.41
N VAL A 51 14.32 -6.06 51.18
CA VAL A 51 13.94 -7.12 50.22
C VAL A 51 15.09 -7.22 49.25
N GLU A 52 15.79 -8.36 49.29
CA GLU A 52 16.77 -8.72 48.26
C GLU A 52 16.11 -8.69 46.88
N ALA A 53 16.54 -7.75 46.07
CA ALA A 53 16.22 -7.72 44.64
C ALA A 53 16.94 -8.91 43.99
N VAL A 54 16.18 -9.90 43.56
CA VAL A 54 16.68 -10.88 42.60
C VAL A 54 16.95 -10.14 41.30
N GLU A 55 18.22 -9.83 41.04
CA GLU A 55 18.68 -9.41 39.72
C GLU A 55 18.39 -10.53 38.72
N ARG A 56 17.24 -10.48 38.07
CA ARG A 56 17.09 -11.14 36.77
C ARG A 56 17.97 -10.38 35.82
N GLY A 57 19.04 -11.04 35.36
CA GLY A 57 19.90 -10.53 34.31
C GLY A 57 19.03 -10.20 33.10
N ILE A 58 18.79 -8.92 32.87
CA ILE A 58 18.25 -8.41 31.63
C ILE A 58 19.39 -8.59 30.63
N SER A 59 19.31 -9.67 29.82
CA SER A 59 20.05 -9.72 28.57
C SER A 59 19.66 -8.45 27.83
N ALA A 60 20.63 -7.64 27.42
CA ALA A 60 20.38 -6.47 26.60
C ALA A 60 19.63 -6.97 25.35
N VAL A 61 18.33 -6.72 25.28
CA VAL A 61 17.53 -6.98 24.09
C VAL A 61 18.09 -6.01 23.06
N SER A 62 18.59 -6.52 21.94
CA SER A 62 18.98 -5.67 20.82
C SER A 62 17.76 -4.85 20.40
N ASP A 63 17.96 -3.56 20.14
CA ASP A 63 16.88 -2.71 19.65
C ASP A 63 16.28 -3.29 18.37
N LEU A 64 14.96 -3.17 18.22
CA LEU A 64 14.24 -3.61 17.03
C LEU A 64 14.33 -2.51 15.98
N GLU A 65 14.79 -2.84 14.79
CA GLU A 65 14.78 -1.99 13.63
C GLU A 65 13.64 -2.35 12.68
N TRP A 66 13.31 -1.43 11.77
CA TRP A 66 12.38 -1.64 10.66
C TRP A 66 13.09 -1.34 9.33
N PRO A 67 13.98 -2.23 8.85
CA PRO A 67 14.95 -1.90 7.81
C PRO A 67 14.39 -1.87 6.39
N LEU A 68 13.27 -2.57 6.14
CA LEU A 68 12.64 -2.69 4.83
C LEU A 68 11.20 -2.14 4.86
N HIS A 69 10.65 -1.82 3.70
CA HIS A 69 9.30 -1.25 3.56
C HIS A 69 8.23 -2.05 4.34
N ASN A 70 8.27 -3.37 4.28
CA ASN A 70 7.33 -4.26 4.96
C ASN A 70 8.00 -5.17 6.00
N PHE A 71 9.01 -4.64 6.70
CA PHE A 71 9.78 -5.25 7.78
C PHE A 71 10.84 -6.23 7.29
N ASP A 72 10.47 -7.27 6.55
CA ASP A 72 11.35 -8.32 6.05
C ASP A 72 11.14 -8.59 4.55
N LEU A 73 11.95 -9.47 3.98
CA LEU A 73 11.87 -9.83 2.57
C LEU A 73 10.56 -10.56 2.23
N TYR A 74 9.93 -11.19 3.21
CA TYR A 74 8.66 -11.93 3.06
C TYR A 74 7.44 -11.01 3.14
N GLY A 75 7.64 -9.74 3.51
CA GLY A 75 6.53 -8.79 3.68
C GLY A 75 5.63 -9.15 4.86
N SER A 76 6.17 -9.81 5.88
CA SER A 76 5.38 -10.36 6.99
C SER A 76 4.65 -9.29 7.82
N ARG A 77 5.25 -8.10 7.95
CA ARG A 77 4.76 -7.00 8.80
C ARG A 77 4.45 -7.46 10.22
N PHE A 78 5.27 -8.39 10.72
CA PHE A 78 5.23 -8.90 12.07
C PHE A 78 6.40 -8.37 12.89
N ALA A 79 6.13 -7.52 13.88
CA ALA A 79 7.14 -7.01 14.81
C ALA A 79 7.29 -7.95 16.02
N PRO A 80 8.46 -8.57 16.24
CA PRO A 80 8.69 -9.52 17.34
C PRO A 80 8.94 -8.79 18.68
N THR A 81 8.03 -7.90 19.07
CA THR A 81 8.10 -7.11 20.31
C THR A 81 6.77 -7.18 21.06
N ASP A 82 6.84 -7.20 22.39
CA ASP A 82 5.72 -7.44 23.29
C ASP A 82 5.62 -6.43 24.46
N GLN A 83 6.30 -5.29 24.37
CA GLN A 83 6.21 -4.28 25.43
C GLN A 83 4.83 -3.61 25.46
N ILE A 84 4.27 -3.35 24.26
CA ILE A 84 2.89 -2.86 24.12
C ILE A 84 1.98 -4.05 23.94
N THR A 85 1.09 -4.25 24.91
CA THR A 85 0.20 -5.41 25.01
C THR A 85 -1.25 -4.99 25.17
N LYS A 86 -2.17 -5.94 25.14
CA LYS A 86 -3.61 -5.75 25.45
C LYS A 86 -3.83 -5.04 26.79
N ASP A 87 -2.98 -5.29 27.80
CA ASP A 87 -3.14 -4.74 29.16
C ASP A 87 -2.74 -3.26 29.27
N ASN A 88 -1.93 -2.74 28.35
CA ASN A 88 -1.35 -1.41 28.48
C ASN A 88 -1.55 -0.49 27.27
N VAL A 89 -1.99 -1.00 26.13
CA VAL A 89 -2.18 -0.22 24.89
C VAL A 89 -3.14 0.96 25.06
N ALA A 90 -4.10 0.87 25.99
CA ALA A 90 -5.00 1.97 26.34
C ALA A 90 -4.26 3.23 26.84
N ASN A 91 -3.00 3.08 27.28
CA ASN A 91 -2.14 4.16 27.75
C ASN A 91 -1.23 4.72 26.63
N LEU A 92 -1.33 4.20 25.40
CA LEU A 92 -0.51 4.62 24.27
C LEU A 92 -0.79 6.10 23.92
N THR A 93 0.25 6.90 23.84
CA THR A 93 0.14 8.35 23.57
C THR A 93 1.17 8.80 22.53
N PRO A 94 0.91 9.89 21.78
CA PRO A 94 1.93 10.47 20.93
C PRO A 94 3.19 10.82 21.72
N ARG A 95 4.34 10.35 21.24
CA ARG A 95 5.65 10.65 21.80
C ARG A 95 6.25 11.89 21.15
N TRP A 96 6.19 11.92 19.84
CA TRP A 96 6.62 13.04 19.01
C TRP A 96 5.85 13.05 17.67
N LEU A 97 5.96 14.15 16.98
CA LEU A 97 5.41 14.34 15.65
C LEU A 97 6.40 15.11 14.77
N PHE A 98 6.39 14.81 13.48
CA PHE A 98 7.14 15.52 12.46
C PHE A 98 6.22 15.91 11.31
N GLN A 99 6.35 17.14 10.80
CA GLN A 99 5.59 17.64 9.64
C GLN A 99 6.58 17.97 8.52
N HIS A 100 6.44 17.30 7.36
CA HIS A 100 7.29 17.57 6.20
C HIS A 100 6.85 18.79 5.37
N GLY A 101 5.69 19.36 5.62
CA GLY A 101 5.22 20.60 5.00
C GLY A 101 4.61 20.45 3.61
N VAL A 102 4.42 19.24 3.09
CA VAL A 102 3.85 18.98 1.76
C VAL A 102 2.40 18.54 1.89
N ILE A 103 1.46 19.42 1.52
CA ILE A 103 0.02 19.16 1.48
C ILE A 103 -0.46 19.51 0.08
N ASP A 104 -0.35 18.58 -0.86
CA ASP A 104 -0.61 18.81 -2.28
C ASP A 104 -1.89 18.15 -2.83
N GLY A 105 -2.73 17.63 -1.94
CA GLY A 105 -3.97 16.96 -2.30
C GLY A 105 -3.79 15.48 -2.67
N VAL A 106 -2.59 14.92 -2.46
CA VAL A 106 -2.29 13.49 -2.59
C VAL A 106 -2.13 12.88 -1.20
N SER A 107 -2.51 11.62 -1.03
CA SER A 107 -2.33 10.92 0.25
C SER A 107 -0.85 10.63 0.51
N ASN A 108 -0.42 10.84 1.75
CA ASN A 108 0.86 10.35 2.22
C ASN A 108 0.76 8.83 2.44
N GLN A 109 1.56 8.05 1.71
CA GLN A 109 1.53 6.59 1.71
C GLN A 109 2.86 5.97 2.15
N THR A 110 3.79 6.79 2.64
CA THR A 110 5.12 6.34 3.05
C THR A 110 5.04 5.37 4.22
N THR A 111 5.66 4.20 4.11
CA THR A 111 6.00 3.39 5.27
C THR A 111 7.37 3.86 5.79
N PRO A 112 7.51 4.23 7.07
CA PRO A 112 8.80 4.59 7.63
C PRO A 112 9.77 3.40 7.63
N VAL A 113 11.05 3.67 7.29
CA VAL A 113 12.17 2.74 7.45
C VAL A 113 13.05 3.26 8.59
N ILE A 114 13.40 2.41 9.54
CA ILE A 114 14.12 2.80 10.75
C ILE A 114 15.35 1.91 10.91
N VAL A 115 16.55 2.52 10.87
CA VAL A 115 17.85 1.87 11.08
C VAL A 115 18.78 2.84 11.82
N ASP A 116 19.58 2.34 12.75
CA ASP A 116 20.55 3.13 13.53
C ASP A 116 19.93 4.37 14.19
N GLU A 117 18.74 4.26 14.77
CA GLU A 117 17.95 5.37 15.35
C GLU A 117 17.58 6.50 14.37
N ILE A 118 17.74 6.30 13.06
CA ILE A 118 17.31 7.24 12.03
C ILE A 118 16.07 6.67 11.33
N MET A 119 15.05 7.49 11.22
CA MET A 119 13.83 7.18 10.48
C MET A 119 13.85 7.90 9.14
N TYR A 120 13.67 7.14 8.05
CA TYR A 120 13.57 7.66 6.69
C TYR A 120 12.11 7.60 6.23
N VAL A 121 11.59 8.72 5.81
CA VAL A 121 10.21 8.86 5.29
C VAL A 121 10.22 9.70 4.01
N THR A 122 9.18 9.55 3.20
CA THR A 122 9.02 10.35 1.99
C THR A 122 7.74 11.17 2.05
N ASP A 123 7.73 12.30 1.34
CA ASP A 123 6.48 12.98 1.00
C ASP A 123 5.82 12.34 -0.24
N SER A 124 4.65 12.85 -0.62
CA SER A 124 3.91 12.38 -1.80
C SER A 124 4.65 12.58 -3.13
N ARG A 125 5.70 13.40 -3.16
CA ARG A 125 6.50 13.74 -4.36
C ARG A 125 7.76 12.89 -4.46
N GLY A 126 8.12 12.18 -3.39
CA GLY A 126 9.31 11.35 -3.28
C GLY A 126 10.53 12.04 -2.67
N SER A 127 10.40 13.27 -2.15
CA SER A 127 11.47 13.88 -1.34
C SER A 127 11.66 13.08 -0.07
N VAL A 128 12.91 12.85 0.33
CA VAL A 128 13.29 12.04 1.47
C VAL A 128 13.63 12.92 2.67
N TYR A 129 13.14 12.51 3.82
CA TYR A 129 13.43 13.14 5.11
C TYR A 129 14.02 12.11 6.05
N ALA A 130 15.20 12.38 6.62
CA ALA A 130 15.76 11.63 7.73
C ALA A 130 15.47 12.37 9.02
N VAL A 131 14.84 11.69 9.95
CA VAL A 131 14.53 12.24 11.27
C VAL A 131 15.08 11.33 12.36
N ASN A 132 15.46 11.89 13.51
CA ASN A 132 15.82 11.11 14.66
C ASN A 132 14.62 10.32 15.15
N ALA A 133 14.71 8.99 15.18
CA ALA A 133 13.60 8.11 15.52
C ALA A 133 13.15 8.21 17.00
N ARG A 134 14.02 8.73 17.89
CA ARG A 134 13.74 8.90 19.32
C ARG A 134 12.84 10.11 19.61
N ASP A 135 13.01 11.22 18.87
CA ASP A 135 12.40 12.50 19.20
C ASP A 135 11.81 13.28 18.01
N GLY A 136 11.94 12.76 16.78
CA GLY A 136 11.38 13.36 15.57
C GLY A 136 12.15 14.58 15.04
N HIS A 137 13.39 14.84 15.54
CA HIS A 137 14.20 15.95 15.05
C HIS A 137 14.70 15.71 13.63
N LEU A 138 14.51 16.68 12.73
CA LEU A 138 14.99 16.59 11.35
C LEU A 138 16.52 16.58 11.30
N ILE A 139 17.10 15.57 10.64
CA ILE A 139 18.54 15.42 10.43
C ILE A 139 18.93 16.02 9.07
N TRP A 140 18.30 15.51 7.99
CA TRP A 140 18.52 16.03 6.64
C TRP A 140 17.26 15.86 5.76
N THR A 141 17.26 16.56 4.64
CA THR A 141 16.22 16.45 3.60
C THR A 141 16.87 16.41 2.23
N TYR A 142 16.42 15.48 1.38
CA TYR A 142 16.74 15.43 -0.04
C TYR A 142 15.52 15.77 -0.88
N ASP A 143 15.54 16.94 -1.52
CA ASP A 143 14.41 17.45 -2.30
C ASP A 143 14.53 17.04 -3.79
N VAL A 144 13.86 15.95 -4.17
CA VAL A 144 13.85 15.45 -5.56
C VAL A 144 13.17 16.41 -6.54
N THR A 145 12.32 17.33 -6.08
CA THR A 145 11.55 18.23 -6.97
C THR A 145 12.45 19.22 -7.70
N ARG A 146 13.61 19.54 -7.15
CA ARG A 146 14.63 20.40 -7.77
C ARG A 146 15.19 19.78 -9.04
N LEU A 147 15.31 18.46 -9.07
CA LEU A 147 15.84 17.69 -10.20
C LEU A 147 14.77 17.44 -11.26
N LEU A 148 13.53 17.29 -10.86
CA LEU A 148 12.38 17.05 -11.74
C LEU A 148 11.84 18.32 -12.42
N GLY A 149 12.58 19.45 -12.31
CA GLY A 149 12.26 20.69 -13.02
C GLY A 149 11.22 21.60 -12.35
N GLY A 150 11.04 21.48 -11.02
CA GLY A 150 10.43 22.53 -10.16
C GLY A 150 8.96 22.86 -10.39
N GLY A 151 8.26 22.22 -11.31
CA GLY A 151 6.88 22.53 -11.66
C GLY A 151 5.97 21.31 -11.56
N ARG A 152 4.77 21.50 -11.02
CA ARG A 152 3.65 20.62 -11.34
C ARG A 152 3.49 20.65 -12.87
N ARG A 153 4.02 19.68 -13.57
CA ARG A 153 3.51 19.43 -14.93
C ARG A 153 2.10 18.89 -14.75
N GLU A 154 1.13 19.57 -15.30
CA GLU A 154 -0.27 19.16 -15.28
C GLU A 154 -0.37 17.68 -15.68
N GLY A 155 -0.98 16.86 -14.81
CA GLY A 155 -1.19 15.43 -15.03
C GLY A 155 -0.39 14.49 -14.13
N TYR A 156 0.62 14.94 -13.40
CA TYR A 156 1.37 14.08 -12.47
C TYR A 156 0.68 13.98 -11.13
N ILE A 157 0.07 12.84 -10.85
CA ILE A 157 -0.31 12.46 -9.50
C ILE A 157 0.87 11.68 -8.93
N PHE A 158 1.77 12.39 -8.25
CA PHE A 158 2.81 11.74 -7.48
C PHE A 158 2.15 10.95 -6.36
N ARG A 159 2.54 9.71 -6.21
CA ARG A 159 2.25 8.87 -5.04
C ARG A 159 3.56 8.16 -4.76
N HIS A 160 4.07 8.34 -3.57
CA HIS A 160 5.33 7.73 -3.17
C HIS A 160 5.12 6.92 -1.90
N ARG A 161 5.71 5.71 -1.83
CA ARG A 161 5.43 4.78 -0.74
C ARG A 161 6.58 4.57 0.22
N GLY A 162 7.75 5.06 -0.08
CA GLY A 162 8.87 4.98 0.85
C GLY A 162 10.22 4.71 0.19
N VAL A 163 11.16 4.32 0.99
CA VAL A 163 12.55 4.04 0.64
C VAL A 163 12.92 2.61 1.00
N VAL A 164 14.10 2.17 0.59
CA VAL A 164 14.78 1.01 1.16
C VAL A 164 16.17 1.42 1.64
N TYR A 165 16.64 0.78 2.71
CA TYR A 165 17.97 0.99 3.28
C TYR A 165 18.83 -0.26 3.08
N ASP A 166 20.09 -0.07 2.73
CA ASP A 166 21.10 -1.12 2.68
C ASP A 166 22.50 -0.55 2.93
N ASP A 167 23.24 -1.13 3.86
CA ASP A 167 24.65 -0.85 4.19
C ASP A 167 25.05 0.65 4.16
N GLY A 168 24.26 1.50 4.82
CA GLY A 168 24.54 2.94 4.92
C GLY A 168 24.05 3.78 3.75
N VAL A 169 23.27 3.21 2.85
CA VAL A 169 22.67 3.87 1.69
C VAL A 169 21.15 3.80 1.74
N VAL A 170 20.51 4.92 1.44
CA VAL A 170 19.05 5.01 1.25
C VAL A 170 18.76 5.10 -0.25
N TYR A 171 18.00 4.13 -0.75
CA TYR A 171 17.54 4.12 -2.14
C TYR A 171 16.08 4.55 -2.21
N THR A 172 15.78 5.40 -3.17
CA THR A 172 14.43 5.89 -3.44
C THR A 172 14.18 6.01 -4.94
N ALA A 173 12.92 5.91 -5.33
CA ALA A 173 12.51 6.06 -6.72
C ALA A 173 11.53 7.22 -6.83
N ALA A 174 11.83 8.23 -7.64
CA ALA A 174 10.94 9.38 -7.84
C ALA A 174 10.92 9.84 -9.30
N GLY A 175 9.73 10.19 -9.80
CA GLY A 175 9.56 10.40 -11.24
C GLY A 175 9.93 9.12 -11.99
N SER A 176 10.87 9.18 -12.91
CA SER A 176 11.38 8.02 -13.67
C SER A 176 12.82 7.63 -13.29
N PHE A 177 13.30 8.08 -12.15
CA PHE A 177 14.69 7.91 -11.72
C PHE A 177 14.78 7.13 -10.41
N MET A 178 15.89 6.38 -10.27
CA MET A 178 16.34 5.85 -8.99
C MET A 178 17.43 6.76 -8.42
N PHE A 179 17.45 6.89 -7.10
CA PHE A 179 18.44 7.69 -6.35
C PHE A 179 19.07 6.84 -5.26
N ALA A 180 20.40 7.05 -5.06
CA ALA A 180 21.14 6.49 -3.95
C ALA A 180 21.73 7.64 -3.11
N LEU A 181 21.41 7.66 -1.81
CA LEU A 181 21.77 8.73 -0.88
C LEU A 181 22.57 8.14 0.29
N ASP A 182 23.65 8.81 0.70
CA ASP A 182 24.30 8.48 1.97
C ASP A 182 23.30 8.62 3.12
N ALA A 183 23.12 7.57 3.88
CA ALA A 183 22.07 7.49 4.90
C ALA A 183 22.25 8.51 6.04
N LYS A 184 23.50 8.94 6.35
CA LYS A 184 23.80 9.86 7.45
C LYS A 184 23.69 11.32 7.03
N THR A 185 23.99 11.62 5.75
CA THR A 185 24.12 13.01 5.27
C THR A 185 23.04 13.41 4.27
N GLY A 186 22.42 12.44 3.58
CA GLY A 186 21.48 12.69 2.48
C GLY A 186 22.15 13.13 1.19
N GLU A 187 23.50 13.12 1.13
CA GLU A 187 24.23 13.46 -0.09
C GLU A 187 24.11 12.34 -1.13
N PRO A 188 23.91 12.67 -2.42
CA PRO A 188 23.87 11.67 -3.48
C PRO A 188 25.21 10.93 -3.62
N LEU A 189 25.16 9.61 -3.88
CA LEU A 189 26.35 8.81 -4.12
C LEU A 189 26.79 8.93 -5.59
N GLU A 190 27.92 9.60 -5.83
CA GLU A 190 28.49 9.84 -7.16
C GLU A 190 28.70 8.56 -8.00
N SER A 191 28.85 7.39 -7.36
CA SER A 191 29.05 6.10 -8.04
C SER A 191 27.76 5.50 -8.62
N PHE A 192 26.58 6.01 -8.20
CA PHE A 192 25.29 5.49 -8.63
C PHE A 192 24.75 6.32 -9.80
N GLY A 193 24.72 5.74 -11.00
CA GLY A 193 24.30 6.41 -12.20
C GLY A 193 25.11 7.68 -12.51
N GLU A 194 24.45 8.79 -12.77
CA GLU A 194 25.06 10.10 -12.95
C GLU A 194 24.78 10.99 -11.75
N GLY A 195 25.80 11.18 -10.88
CA GLY A 195 25.69 12.02 -9.69
C GLY A 195 24.66 11.55 -8.66
N GLY A 196 24.57 10.24 -8.42
CA GLY A 196 23.64 9.63 -7.48
C GLY A 196 22.23 9.37 -8.04
N GLN A 197 22.06 9.48 -9.36
CA GLN A 197 20.78 9.32 -10.06
C GLN A 197 20.93 8.39 -11.26
N ALA A 198 20.05 7.38 -11.40
CA ALA A 198 20.05 6.44 -12.53
C ALA A 198 18.73 6.52 -13.31
N SER A 199 18.82 6.53 -14.66
CA SER A 199 17.69 6.64 -15.60
C SER A 199 17.15 5.26 -16.02
N VAL A 200 17.07 4.32 -15.10
CA VAL A 200 16.84 2.89 -15.34
C VAL A 200 15.65 2.55 -16.23
N ILE A 201 14.55 3.31 -16.16
CA ILE A 201 13.39 3.08 -17.04
C ILE A 201 13.73 3.47 -18.48
N LEU A 202 14.37 4.62 -18.69
CA LEU A 202 14.70 5.10 -20.02
C LEU A 202 15.71 4.18 -20.70
N ASP A 203 16.66 3.64 -19.95
CA ASP A 203 17.66 2.69 -20.46
C ASP A 203 17.02 1.42 -21.03
N VAL A 204 15.97 0.91 -20.34
CA VAL A 204 15.19 -0.25 -20.83
C VAL A 204 14.35 0.13 -22.06
N LEU A 205 13.67 1.27 -22.04
CA LEU A 205 12.86 1.73 -23.16
C LEU A 205 13.71 1.94 -24.43
N HIS A 206 14.93 2.44 -24.29
CA HIS A 206 15.86 2.66 -25.41
C HIS A 206 16.35 1.35 -26.07
N GLN A 207 16.28 0.22 -25.37
CA GLN A 207 16.59 -1.09 -26.01
C GLN A 207 15.57 -1.42 -27.10
N ARG A 208 14.32 -0.95 -26.95
CA ARG A 208 13.25 -1.18 -27.92
C ARG A 208 13.06 0.02 -28.87
N ASP A 209 13.05 1.22 -28.35
CA ASP A 209 12.88 2.46 -29.14
C ASP A 209 13.80 3.57 -28.63
N PRO A 210 14.99 3.73 -29.26
CA PRO A 210 15.94 4.76 -28.88
C PRO A 210 15.50 6.20 -29.21
N THR A 211 14.32 6.38 -29.83
CA THR A 211 13.77 7.70 -30.13
C THR A 211 12.93 8.29 -29.01
N ILE A 212 12.66 7.53 -27.95
CA ILE A 212 11.94 8.00 -26.76
C ILE A 212 12.78 9.09 -26.07
N ASP A 213 12.22 10.30 -25.94
CA ASP A 213 12.92 11.44 -25.35
C ASP A 213 13.05 11.30 -23.82
N THR A 214 11.95 10.92 -23.14
CA THR A 214 11.95 10.69 -21.68
C THR A 214 11.00 9.54 -21.32
N ALA A 215 11.31 8.79 -20.27
CA ALA A 215 10.41 7.74 -19.77
C ALA A 215 9.02 8.29 -19.45
N ILE A 216 8.96 9.48 -18.89
CA ILE A 216 7.71 10.17 -18.55
C ILE A 216 6.85 10.50 -19.78
N SER A 217 7.45 10.93 -20.88
CA SER A 217 6.71 11.18 -22.13
C SER A 217 6.13 9.90 -22.73
N ALA A 218 6.76 8.76 -22.45
CA ALA A 218 6.28 7.42 -22.79
C ALA A 218 5.27 6.83 -21.78
N GLY A 219 4.93 7.57 -20.73
CA GLY A 219 3.94 7.15 -19.73
C GLY A 219 4.51 6.36 -18.54
N TYR A 220 5.82 6.33 -18.37
CA TYR A 220 6.47 5.54 -17.32
C TYR A 220 7.02 6.40 -16.18
N TRP A 221 6.77 5.96 -14.94
CA TRP A 221 7.32 6.54 -13.70
C TRP A 221 7.24 5.54 -12.55
N PHE A 222 7.84 5.85 -11.41
CA PHE A 222 7.75 5.05 -10.19
C PHE A 222 6.67 5.56 -9.23
N THR A 223 6.02 4.62 -8.53
CA THR A 223 5.11 4.89 -7.41
C THR A 223 5.35 3.97 -6.24
N THR A 224 6.15 2.92 -6.42
CA THR A 224 6.45 1.88 -5.44
C THR A 224 7.73 2.18 -4.66
N ALA A 225 7.83 1.66 -3.43
CA ALA A 225 9.10 1.57 -2.74
C ALA A 225 9.90 0.38 -3.30
N PRO A 226 11.21 0.52 -3.50
CA PRO A 226 12.05 -0.58 -3.94
C PRO A 226 12.20 -1.65 -2.84
N GLN A 227 12.54 -2.88 -3.23
CA GLN A 227 13.04 -3.93 -2.35
C GLN A 227 14.50 -4.21 -2.68
N ILE A 228 15.28 -4.69 -1.72
CA ILE A 228 16.69 -4.98 -1.93
C ILE A 228 17.09 -6.34 -1.35
N HIS A 229 17.94 -7.06 -2.07
CA HIS A 229 18.56 -8.30 -1.60
C HIS A 229 19.86 -8.57 -2.36
N ASN A 230 20.94 -8.92 -1.63
CA ASN A 230 22.24 -9.29 -2.20
C ASN A 230 22.78 -8.29 -3.24
N ASP A 231 22.86 -7.01 -2.86
CA ASP A 231 23.35 -5.92 -3.72
C ASP A 231 22.47 -5.64 -4.96
N VAL A 232 21.25 -6.18 -5.04
CA VAL A 232 20.31 -5.98 -6.15
C VAL A 232 19.02 -5.33 -5.66
N ILE A 233 18.62 -4.24 -6.31
CA ILE A 233 17.35 -3.55 -6.10
C ILE A 233 16.31 -4.11 -7.08
N TYR A 234 15.16 -4.52 -6.57
CA TYR A 234 14.01 -5.00 -7.33
C TYR A 234 12.87 -3.99 -7.23
N ILE A 235 12.34 -3.56 -8.38
CA ILE A 235 11.29 -2.54 -8.43
C ILE A 235 10.43 -2.71 -9.68
N GLY A 236 9.13 -2.41 -9.55
CA GLY A 236 8.23 -2.34 -10.67
C GLY A 236 7.99 -0.90 -11.15
N THR A 237 7.50 -0.76 -12.37
CA THR A 237 7.24 0.55 -12.97
C THR A 237 5.76 0.77 -13.21
N THR A 238 5.34 2.01 -13.04
CA THR A 238 4.11 2.60 -13.53
C THR A 238 2.83 2.04 -12.89
N ARG A 239 1.82 2.86 -12.90
CA ARG A 239 0.43 2.49 -12.63
C ARG A 239 -0.23 1.89 -13.86
N SER A 240 -1.20 1.01 -13.66
CA SER A 240 -1.90 0.31 -14.73
C SER A 240 -2.71 1.23 -15.64
N GLU A 241 -3.27 2.33 -15.10
CA GLU A 241 -4.13 3.25 -15.87
C GLU A 241 -3.33 4.16 -16.82
N SER A 242 -2.35 3.61 -17.50
CA SER A 242 -1.53 4.29 -18.52
C SER A 242 -1.49 3.47 -19.79
N HIS A 243 -1.54 4.15 -20.95
CA HIS A 243 -1.28 3.53 -22.25
C HIS A 243 0.21 3.25 -22.41
N ILE A 244 0.70 2.24 -21.65
CA ILE A 244 2.09 1.77 -21.71
C ILE A 244 2.14 0.39 -22.35
N ALA A 245 3.22 0.11 -23.04
CA ALA A 245 3.46 -1.18 -23.68
C ALA A 245 3.98 -2.22 -22.66
N GLY A 246 3.17 -2.49 -21.63
CA GLY A 246 3.50 -3.30 -20.47
C GLY A 246 4.23 -2.54 -19.37
N GLY A 247 4.04 -2.94 -18.12
CA GLY A 247 4.90 -2.53 -17.01
C GLY A 247 6.24 -3.27 -17.07
N TYR A 248 7.27 -2.70 -16.48
CA TYR A 248 8.56 -3.38 -16.34
C TYR A 248 8.84 -3.73 -14.89
N VAL A 249 9.29 -4.95 -14.65
CA VAL A 249 10.06 -5.32 -13.47
C VAL A 249 11.52 -5.06 -13.79
N LEU A 250 12.25 -4.45 -12.86
CA LEU A 250 13.67 -4.13 -13.01
C LEU A 250 14.46 -4.74 -11.85
N ALA A 251 15.61 -5.37 -12.17
CA ALA A 251 16.67 -5.65 -11.21
C ALA A 251 17.85 -4.74 -11.52
N ILE A 252 18.34 -4.04 -10.49
CA ILE A 252 19.28 -2.94 -10.63
C ILE A 252 20.44 -3.18 -9.66
N ASP A 253 21.68 -3.07 -10.14
CA ASP A 253 22.86 -3.09 -9.27
C ASP A 253 22.84 -1.87 -8.32
N ASN A 254 22.89 -2.13 -7.00
CA ASN A 254 22.74 -1.08 -5.99
C ASN A 254 23.96 -0.13 -5.90
N ARG A 255 25.09 -0.48 -6.48
CA ARG A 255 26.32 0.33 -6.46
C ARG A 255 26.46 1.24 -7.67
N THR A 256 25.98 0.77 -8.84
CA THR A 256 26.15 1.45 -10.12
C THR A 256 24.86 2.05 -10.68
N GLY A 257 23.70 1.51 -10.29
CA GLY A 257 22.42 1.89 -10.90
C GLY A 257 22.20 1.28 -12.29
N GLU A 258 23.03 0.33 -12.73
CA GLU A 258 22.85 -0.38 -13.99
C GLU A 258 21.71 -1.41 -13.89
N VAL A 259 20.89 -1.52 -14.93
CA VAL A 259 19.85 -2.55 -15.03
C VAL A 259 20.51 -3.87 -15.37
N LEU A 260 20.41 -4.85 -14.47
CA LEU A 260 20.96 -6.20 -14.63
C LEU A 260 20.07 -7.05 -15.54
N TRP A 261 18.77 -7.01 -15.30
CA TRP A 261 17.75 -7.62 -16.12
C TRP A 261 16.40 -6.91 -15.98
N HIS A 262 15.50 -7.15 -16.91
CA HIS A 262 14.13 -6.67 -16.84
C HIS A 262 13.14 -7.69 -17.38
N PHE A 263 11.89 -7.61 -16.92
CA PHE A 263 10.77 -8.40 -17.43
C PHE A 263 9.61 -7.48 -17.83
N ASN A 264 9.03 -7.68 -19.01
CA ASN A 264 7.85 -6.95 -19.46
C ASN A 264 6.59 -7.72 -19.09
N THR A 265 5.72 -7.12 -18.26
CA THR A 265 4.48 -7.75 -17.76
C THR A 265 3.43 -7.99 -18.85
N VAL A 266 3.53 -7.28 -19.98
CA VAL A 266 2.68 -7.46 -21.16
C VAL A 266 3.60 -7.62 -22.37
N PRO A 267 4.07 -8.84 -22.67
CA PRO A 267 4.96 -9.10 -23.80
C PRO A 267 4.42 -8.53 -25.11
N GLN A 268 5.24 -7.79 -25.84
CA GLN A 268 4.84 -7.07 -27.05
C GLN A 268 5.10 -7.86 -28.34
N ASP A 269 6.16 -8.65 -28.35
CA ASP A 269 6.56 -9.49 -29.48
C ASP A 269 7.39 -10.72 -29.02
N GLU A 270 7.82 -11.53 -29.96
CA GLU A 270 8.54 -12.78 -29.75
C GLU A 270 9.91 -12.64 -29.05
N ASN A 271 10.43 -11.43 -28.90
CA ASN A 271 11.68 -11.17 -28.18
C ASN A 271 11.44 -10.96 -26.67
N ASP A 272 10.20 -10.71 -26.27
CA ASP A 272 9.87 -10.57 -24.85
C ASP A 272 9.71 -11.97 -24.22
N GLN A 273 10.26 -12.14 -23.04
CA GLN A 273 10.06 -13.35 -22.25
C GLN A 273 8.57 -13.55 -21.93
N GLY A 274 8.10 -14.80 -22.02
CA GLY A 274 6.70 -15.15 -21.80
C GLY A 274 5.77 -14.89 -22.99
N TRP A 275 6.30 -14.47 -24.15
CA TRP A 275 5.49 -14.24 -25.35
C TRP A 275 4.69 -15.47 -25.79
N ASP A 276 5.28 -16.66 -25.79
CA ASP A 276 4.60 -17.89 -26.19
C ASP A 276 3.36 -18.20 -25.35
N ILE A 277 3.33 -17.69 -24.11
CA ILE A 277 2.22 -17.85 -23.16
C ILE A 277 1.24 -16.67 -23.31
N ALA A 278 1.73 -15.45 -23.17
CA ALA A 278 0.90 -14.25 -23.10
C ALA A 278 0.45 -13.75 -24.47
N GLY A 279 1.31 -13.81 -25.50
CA GLY A 279 1.01 -13.28 -26.82
C GLY A 279 -0.32 -13.74 -27.42
N PRO A 280 -0.64 -15.06 -27.39
CA PRO A 280 -1.91 -15.60 -27.88
C PRO A 280 -3.15 -15.14 -27.10
N THR A 281 -3.00 -14.62 -25.88
CA THR A 281 -4.10 -14.16 -25.03
C THR A 281 -4.52 -12.71 -25.28
N TRP A 282 -3.85 -12.03 -26.20
CA TRP A 282 -4.13 -10.66 -26.62
C TRP A 282 -4.54 -10.67 -28.10
N VAL A 283 -5.85 -10.65 -28.34
CA VAL A 283 -6.41 -10.59 -29.69
C VAL A 283 -6.87 -9.15 -29.97
N GLY A 284 -6.65 -8.66 -31.20
CA GLY A 284 -7.07 -7.30 -31.57
C GLY A 284 -5.96 -6.24 -31.61
N GLY A 285 -4.80 -6.48 -30.96
CA GLY A 285 -3.57 -5.72 -31.17
C GLY A 285 -3.21 -4.63 -30.18
N GLU A 286 -4.11 -4.18 -29.28
CA GLU A 286 -3.74 -3.29 -28.19
C GLU A 286 -3.23 -4.12 -27.01
N ARG A 287 -1.96 -3.91 -26.62
CA ARG A 287 -1.28 -4.57 -25.49
C ARG A 287 -0.76 -3.52 -24.54
N ASN A 288 -1.64 -2.99 -23.70
CA ASN A 288 -1.34 -1.89 -22.79
C ASN A 288 -1.72 -2.24 -21.35
N GLY A 289 -1.11 -1.56 -20.39
CA GLY A 289 -1.37 -1.73 -18.97
C GLY A 289 -0.33 -2.62 -18.28
N GLY A 290 -0.73 -3.39 -17.29
CA GLY A 290 0.16 -4.31 -16.56
C GLY A 290 1.21 -3.60 -15.71
N GLY A 291 0.94 -2.37 -15.24
CA GLY A 291 1.85 -1.64 -14.36
C GLY A 291 2.04 -2.32 -13.02
N ILE A 292 3.18 -2.10 -12.38
CA ILE A 292 3.51 -2.63 -11.05
C ILE A 292 3.73 -1.45 -10.11
N TRP A 293 2.90 -1.36 -9.09
CA TRP A 293 2.86 -0.19 -8.22
C TRP A 293 2.95 -0.52 -6.72
N GLU A 294 3.38 -1.76 -6.41
CA GLU A 294 3.69 -2.22 -5.06
C GLU A 294 5.07 -2.86 -4.96
N THR A 295 5.61 -2.88 -3.74
CA THR A 295 6.90 -3.47 -3.40
C THR A 295 6.83 -4.98 -3.56
N PRO A 296 7.83 -5.65 -4.17
CA PRO A 296 7.84 -7.11 -4.28
C PRO A 296 8.20 -7.81 -2.98
N SER A 297 7.87 -9.10 -2.89
CA SER A 297 8.39 -10.01 -1.86
C SER A 297 9.44 -10.94 -2.44
N ILE A 298 10.39 -11.35 -1.61
CA ILE A 298 11.55 -12.15 -2.02
C ILE A 298 11.65 -13.39 -1.14
N ASP A 299 11.81 -14.56 -1.78
CA ASP A 299 12.23 -15.79 -1.11
C ASP A 299 13.65 -16.15 -1.55
N PRO A 300 14.68 -15.88 -0.71
CA PRO A 300 16.06 -16.21 -1.04
C PRO A 300 16.34 -17.71 -1.10
N GLU A 301 15.57 -18.53 -0.39
CA GLU A 301 15.75 -20.00 -0.41
C GLU A 301 15.31 -20.61 -1.74
N LEU A 302 14.23 -20.07 -2.32
CA LEU A 302 13.71 -20.49 -3.61
C LEU A 302 14.37 -19.76 -4.79
N ASN A 303 15.20 -18.74 -4.51
CA ASN A 303 15.76 -17.84 -5.52
C ASN A 303 14.68 -17.13 -6.34
N MET A 304 13.60 -16.68 -5.70
CA MET A 304 12.42 -16.10 -6.36
C MET A 304 12.06 -14.73 -5.83
N VAL A 305 11.59 -13.86 -6.74
CA VAL A 305 10.93 -12.59 -6.44
C VAL A 305 9.51 -12.59 -6.98
N TYR A 306 8.56 -12.08 -6.18
CA TYR A 306 7.13 -12.12 -6.49
C TYR A 306 6.57 -10.71 -6.66
N PHE A 307 5.88 -10.50 -7.79
CA PHE A 307 5.23 -9.24 -8.10
C PHE A 307 3.73 -9.44 -8.34
N ALA A 308 2.98 -8.41 -7.99
CA ALA A 308 1.57 -8.28 -8.33
C ALA A 308 1.43 -7.31 -9.52
N VAL A 309 0.80 -7.76 -10.58
CA VAL A 309 0.68 -7.03 -11.85
C VAL A 309 -0.72 -6.42 -11.97
N GLY A 310 -0.78 -5.16 -12.30
CA GLY A 310 -2.05 -4.44 -12.44
C GLY A 310 -2.82 -4.74 -13.73
N ASN A 311 -3.96 -4.09 -13.87
CA ASN A 311 -4.94 -4.33 -14.92
C ASN A 311 -4.46 -3.98 -16.34
N PRO A 312 -5.11 -4.53 -17.40
CA PRO A 312 -4.94 -4.06 -18.77
C PRO A 312 -5.55 -2.66 -18.92
N PHE A 313 -5.06 -1.88 -19.87
CA PHE A 313 -5.58 -0.54 -20.13
C PHE A 313 -5.92 -0.35 -21.62
N GLY A 314 -6.84 0.56 -21.90
CA GLY A 314 -7.26 0.89 -23.26
C GLY A 314 -8.66 0.40 -23.61
N ASP A 315 -8.91 0.29 -24.89
CA ASP A 315 -10.20 -0.09 -25.46
C ASP A 315 -10.39 -1.61 -25.39
N SER A 316 -11.34 -2.08 -24.56
CA SER A 316 -11.62 -3.51 -24.37
C SER A 316 -11.95 -4.24 -25.68
N THR A 317 -12.56 -3.55 -26.65
CA THR A 317 -12.92 -4.12 -27.95
C THR A 317 -11.71 -4.37 -28.87
N LYS A 318 -10.50 -4.00 -28.45
CA LYS A 318 -9.24 -4.18 -29.19
C LYS A 318 -8.24 -5.07 -28.49
N ARG A 319 -8.65 -5.71 -27.41
CA ARG A 319 -7.79 -6.59 -26.59
C ARG A 319 -8.52 -7.85 -26.13
N ASP A 320 -9.30 -8.50 -27.03
CA ASP A 320 -10.00 -9.75 -26.69
C ASP A 320 -9.05 -10.79 -26.10
N GLY A 321 -9.59 -11.71 -25.30
CA GLY A 321 -8.86 -12.78 -24.62
C GLY A 321 -8.54 -12.45 -23.16
N MET A 322 -7.73 -13.29 -22.52
CA MET A 322 -7.42 -13.21 -21.08
C MET A 322 -6.50 -12.04 -20.71
N ASN A 323 -5.70 -11.54 -21.65
CA ASN A 323 -4.76 -10.41 -21.47
C ASN A 323 -3.61 -10.69 -20.47
N LEU A 324 -2.92 -11.85 -20.59
CA LEU A 324 -1.77 -12.17 -19.72
C LEU A 324 -0.58 -11.22 -19.98
N PHE A 325 0.19 -10.81 -18.94
CA PHE A 325 0.08 -11.20 -17.52
C PHE A 325 -0.57 -10.11 -16.66
N THR A 326 -1.54 -9.36 -17.18
CA THR A 326 -2.28 -8.40 -16.34
C THR A 326 -3.07 -9.14 -15.26
N ASP A 327 -3.34 -8.42 -14.15
CA ASP A 327 -4.10 -8.93 -12.99
C ASP A 327 -3.59 -10.27 -12.46
N SER A 328 -2.26 -10.42 -12.46
CA SER A 328 -1.59 -11.67 -12.12
C SER A 328 -0.58 -11.50 -11.01
N LEU A 329 -0.39 -12.58 -10.25
CA LEU A 329 0.83 -12.80 -9.50
C LEU A 329 1.85 -13.46 -10.44
N ILE A 330 3.09 -12.97 -10.41
CA ILE A 330 4.21 -13.55 -11.17
C ILE A 330 5.37 -13.84 -10.24
N ALA A 331 6.03 -14.96 -10.43
CA ALA A 331 7.29 -15.31 -9.79
C ALA A 331 8.40 -15.33 -10.83
N LEU A 332 9.46 -14.57 -10.55
CA LEU A 332 10.65 -14.50 -11.40
C LEU A 332 11.87 -15.00 -10.62
N SER A 333 12.86 -15.56 -11.32
CA SER A 333 14.15 -15.87 -10.69
C SER A 333 14.88 -14.59 -10.30
N LEU A 334 15.55 -14.58 -9.13
CA LEU A 334 16.33 -13.43 -8.67
C LEU A 334 17.51 -13.13 -9.60
N ASP A 335 18.18 -14.16 -10.10
CA ASP A 335 19.43 -14.02 -10.84
C ASP A 335 19.26 -13.48 -12.26
N GLU A 336 18.25 -13.96 -13.00
CA GLU A 336 18.10 -13.70 -14.44
C GLU A 336 16.72 -13.13 -14.82
N GLY A 337 15.79 -13.02 -13.87
CA GLY A 337 14.43 -12.53 -14.12
C GLY A 337 13.59 -13.48 -14.97
N GLU A 338 13.94 -14.78 -15.00
CA GLU A 338 13.16 -15.79 -15.71
C GLU A 338 11.80 -16.00 -15.06
N LEU A 339 10.75 -16.06 -15.90
CA LEU A 339 9.40 -16.38 -15.43
C LEU A 339 9.33 -17.83 -14.98
N ILE A 340 9.12 -18.06 -13.67
CA ILE A 340 8.99 -19.40 -13.09
C ILE A 340 7.54 -19.85 -13.13
N TRP A 341 6.63 -19.01 -12.66
CA TRP A 341 5.19 -19.24 -12.73
C TRP A 341 4.40 -17.93 -12.71
N TYR A 342 3.13 -18.01 -13.09
CA TYR A 342 2.16 -16.93 -12.94
C TYR A 342 0.80 -17.49 -12.50
N TYR A 343 -0.01 -16.64 -11.89
CA TYR A 343 -1.40 -16.93 -11.55
C TYR A 343 -2.27 -15.70 -11.84
N GLN A 344 -3.18 -15.79 -12.82
CA GLN A 344 -4.07 -14.68 -13.16
C GLN A 344 -5.31 -14.67 -12.25
N GLN A 345 -5.62 -13.55 -11.65
CA GLN A 345 -6.69 -13.36 -10.68
C GLN A 345 -7.96 -12.75 -11.29
N VAL A 346 -7.83 -12.10 -12.45
CA VAL A 346 -8.96 -11.57 -13.22
C VAL A 346 -8.67 -11.76 -14.71
N HIS A 347 -9.57 -12.39 -15.42
CA HIS A 347 -9.51 -12.55 -16.87
C HIS A 347 -10.19 -11.39 -17.56
N HIS A 348 -9.57 -10.81 -18.59
CA HIS A 348 -10.13 -9.73 -19.41
C HIS A 348 -10.70 -8.59 -18.56
N ASP A 349 -9.89 -8.03 -17.67
CA ASP A 349 -10.39 -7.03 -16.71
C ASP A 349 -10.88 -5.76 -17.42
N VAL A 350 -12.14 -5.41 -17.14
CA VAL A 350 -12.80 -4.16 -17.53
C VAL A 350 -13.25 -3.35 -16.31
N TRP A 351 -12.97 -3.85 -15.09
CA TRP A 351 -13.45 -3.31 -13.80
C TRP A 351 -12.38 -2.55 -13.00
N ASP A 352 -11.13 -2.51 -13.48
CA ASP A 352 -9.98 -1.93 -12.74
C ASP A 352 -9.66 -2.74 -11.46
N TYR A 353 -9.64 -4.08 -11.58
CA TYR A 353 -9.42 -5.00 -10.46
C TYR A 353 -7.95 -5.42 -10.29
N ASP A 354 -7.05 -4.45 -10.40
CA ASP A 354 -5.61 -4.68 -10.22
C ASP A 354 -5.24 -5.67 -9.14
N SER A 355 -4.21 -6.47 -9.38
CA SER A 355 -3.40 -7.06 -8.32
C SER A 355 -2.56 -5.95 -7.70
N GLY A 356 -3.04 -5.37 -6.62
CA GLY A 356 -2.62 -4.02 -6.19
C GLY A 356 -1.80 -3.94 -4.91
N ASN A 357 -1.51 -5.06 -4.21
CA ASN A 357 -0.71 -5.06 -3.01
C ASN A 357 0.40 -6.11 -3.03
N GLN A 358 1.39 -5.91 -2.14
CA GLN A 358 2.49 -6.85 -1.98
C GLN A 358 1.98 -8.23 -1.55
N PRO A 359 2.40 -9.32 -2.21
CA PRO A 359 2.18 -10.65 -1.69
C PRO A 359 2.90 -10.85 -0.36
N VAL A 360 2.27 -11.48 0.64
CA VAL A 360 2.93 -11.87 1.89
C VAL A 360 3.33 -13.34 1.81
N LEU A 361 4.58 -13.64 2.18
CA LEU A 361 5.12 -14.99 2.20
C LEU A 361 5.14 -15.53 3.63
N PHE A 362 4.74 -16.79 3.80
CA PHE A 362 4.74 -17.45 5.10
C PHE A 362 4.76 -18.97 4.93
N ASP A 363 5.18 -19.67 6.00
CA ASP A 363 5.14 -21.11 6.04
C ASP A 363 3.97 -21.57 6.92
N MET A 364 3.29 -22.63 6.51
CA MET A 364 2.19 -23.22 7.24
C MET A 364 2.19 -24.73 7.06
N GLU A 365 1.31 -25.41 7.82
CA GLU A 365 1.11 -26.85 7.70
C GLU A 365 -0.34 -27.13 7.30
N ILE A 366 -0.54 -27.94 6.29
CA ILE A 366 -1.87 -28.39 5.83
C ILE A 366 -1.89 -29.91 5.80
N ASP A 367 -2.81 -30.50 6.55
CA ASP A 367 -2.97 -31.96 6.66
C ASP A 367 -1.70 -32.70 7.13
N GLY A 368 -0.82 -32.01 7.87
CA GLY A 368 0.46 -32.52 8.36
C GLY A 368 1.63 -32.38 7.40
N GLU A 369 1.43 -31.72 6.27
CA GLU A 369 2.48 -31.44 5.27
C GLU A 369 2.85 -29.95 5.30
N PRO A 370 4.16 -29.61 5.28
CA PRO A 370 4.61 -28.23 5.22
C PRO A 370 4.30 -27.62 3.85
N VAL A 371 3.81 -26.38 3.84
CA VAL A 371 3.53 -25.61 2.63
C VAL A 371 4.23 -24.26 2.74
N LYS A 372 5.03 -23.92 1.75
CA LYS A 372 5.57 -22.58 1.54
C LYS A 372 4.50 -21.76 0.83
N ALA A 373 3.78 -20.93 1.57
CA ALA A 373 2.62 -20.22 1.07
C ALA A 373 2.92 -18.76 0.69
N LEU A 374 2.12 -18.26 -0.23
CA LEU A 374 1.99 -16.86 -0.59
C LEU A 374 0.52 -16.48 -0.50
N ALA A 375 0.21 -15.32 0.09
CA ALA A 375 -1.14 -14.78 0.06
C ALA A 375 -1.18 -13.35 -0.48
N GLN A 376 -2.23 -13.06 -1.25
CA GLN A 376 -2.51 -11.72 -1.77
C GLN A 376 -4.02 -11.52 -1.86
N ALA A 377 -4.51 -10.38 -1.38
CA ALA A 377 -5.90 -9.96 -1.56
C ALA A 377 -5.98 -8.96 -2.71
N ASN A 378 -6.94 -9.15 -3.61
CA ASN A 378 -7.07 -8.37 -4.83
C ASN A 378 -8.17 -7.30 -4.74
N LYS A 379 -8.17 -6.33 -5.65
CA LYS A 379 -9.25 -5.33 -5.78
C LYS A 379 -10.61 -5.96 -6.11
N ASN A 380 -10.64 -7.18 -6.66
CA ASN A 380 -11.86 -7.96 -6.83
C ASN A 380 -12.46 -8.50 -5.52
N SER A 381 -11.86 -8.19 -4.37
CA SER A 381 -12.24 -8.62 -3.02
C SER A 381 -12.00 -10.09 -2.69
N TRP A 382 -11.26 -10.83 -3.49
CA TRP A 382 -10.90 -12.20 -3.17
C TRP A 382 -9.50 -12.29 -2.57
N LEU A 383 -9.33 -13.22 -1.61
CA LEU A 383 -8.04 -13.58 -1.01
C LEU A 383 -7.53 -14.85 -1.71
N TYR A 384 -6.39 -14.74 -2.36
CA TYR A 384 -5.71 -15.84 -3.06
C TYR A 384 -4.58 -16.36 -2.20
N ILE A 385 -4.53 -17.68 -2.00
CA ILE A 385 -3.49 -18.36 -1.22
C ILE A 385 -2.90 -19.44 -2.12
N LEU A 386 -1.62 -19.27 -2.48
CA LEU A 386 -0.91 -20.13 -3.42
C LEU A 386 0.31 -20.76 -2.74
N ASP A 387 0.71 -21.92 -3.22
CA ASP A 387 2.04 -22.44 -2.98
C ASP A 387 3.05 -21.54 -3.72
N ARG A 388 3.99 -20.92 -2.98
CA ARG A 388 4.88 -19.91 -3.56
C ARG A 388 6.00 -20.51 -4.41
N GLU A 389 6.24 -21.82 -4.29
CA GLU A 389 7.22 -22.54 -5.11
C GLU A 389 6.68 -22.84 -6.51
N THR A 390 5.38 -23.13 -6.61
CA THR A 390 4.76 -23.64 -7.85
C THR A 390 3.69 -22.73 -8.46
N GLY A 391 3.14 -21.80 -7.69
CA GLY A 391 1.98 -21.00 -8.07
C GLY A 391 0.64 -21.74 -8.00
N GLU A 392 0.63 -22.99 -7.58
CA GLU A 392 -0.59 -23.79 -7.48
C GLU A 392 -1.46 -23.29 -6.29
N PRO A 393 -2.80 -23.26 -6.45
CA PRO A 393 -3.69 -22.89 -5.37
C PRO A 393 -3.63 -23.86 -4.18
N VAL A 394 -3.45 -23.33 -2.97
CA VAL A 394 -3.49 -24.12 -1.72
C VAL A 394 -4.91 -24.56 -1.39
N HIS A 395 -5.87 -23.70 -1.64
CA HIS A 395 -7.30 -24.02 -1.59
C HIS A 395 -7.90 -24.00 -2.98
N PRO A 396 -9.01 -24.71 -3.24
CA PRO A 396 -9.60 -24.72 -4.58
C PRO A 396 -9.93 -23.31 -5.07
N ILE A 397 -9.47 -22.95 -6.24
CA ILE A 397 -9.90 -21.77 -6.98
C ILE A 397 -10.60 -22.25 -8.23
N LEU A 398 -11.91 -21.96 -8.33
CA LEU A 398 -12.76 -22.52 -9.38
C LEU A 398 -13.08 -21.48 -10.44
N GLU A 399 -12.88 -21.84 -11.70
CA GLU A 399 -13.39 -21.08 -12.84
C GLU A 399 -14.91 -21.03 -12.77
N THR A 400 -15.44 -19.89 -12.34
CA THR A 400 -16.85 -19.68 -12.08
C THR A 400 -17.48 -18.90 -13.24
N PRO A 401 -18.56 -19.40 -13.85
CA PRO A 401 -19.26 -18.68 -14.91
C PRO A 401 -19.75 -17.30 -14.44
N VAL A 402 -19.53 -16.28 -15.27
CA VAL A 402 -19.96 -14.89 -15.05
C VAL A 402 -20.75 -14.37 -16.25
N SER A 403 -21.38 -13.20 -16.11
CA SER A 403 -22.11 -12.59 -17.22
C SER A 403 -21.16 -12.20 -18.36
N VAL A 404 -21.58 -12.49 -19.58
CA VAL A 404 -20.93 -12.00 -20.82
C VAL A 404 -21.81 -11.01 -21.58
N GLU A 405 -22.95 -10.61 -20.97
CA GLU A 405 -23.83 -9.61 -21.57
C GLU A 405 -23.21 -8.22 -21.44
N THR A 406 -22.92 -7.59 -22.57
CA THR A 406 -22.34 -6.24 -22.65
C THR A 406 -23.12 -5.35 -23.58
N ASP A 407 -23.20 -4.05 -23.26
CA ASP A 407 -23.77 -3.00 -24.12
C ASP A 407 -22.70 -2.37 -25.06
N VAL A 408 -21.45 -2.81 -24.96
CA VAL A 408 -20.32 -2.28 -25.76
C VAL A 408 -20.19 -3.11 -27.03
N GLU A 409 -20.48 -2.50 -28.20
CA GLU A 409 -20.38 -3.17 -29.49
C GLU A 409 -18.92 -3.60 -29.77
N GLY A 410 -18.69 -4.88 -29.99
CA GLY A 410 -17.38 -5.47 -30.29
C GLY A 410 -16.58 -5.86 -29.06
N GLU A 411 -17.09 -5.72 -27.84
CA GLU A 411 -16.48 -6.27 -26.65
C GLU A 411 -16.79 -7.77 -26.51
N GLU A 412 -15.77 -8.57 -26.21
CA GLU A 412 -15.88 -10.03 -25.96
C GLU A 412 -15.48 -10.37 -24.53
N PRO A 413 -16.40 -10.22 -23.53
CA PRO A 413 -16.10 -10.50 -22.13
C PRO A 413 -15.73 -11.97 -21.90
N TRP A 414 -14.77 -12.22 -20.99
CA TRP A 414 -14.35 -13.58 -20.66
C TRP A 414 -15.45 -14.30 -19.84
N PRO A 415 -15.78 -15.57 -20.16
CA PRO A 415 -16.99 -16.21 -19.63
C PRO A 415 -16.87 -16.77 -18.22
N THR A 416 -15.65 -16.84 -17.66
CA THR A 416 -15.40 -17.35 -16.31
C THR A 416 -14.41 -16.46 -15.55
N GLN A 417 -14.45 -16.54 -14.21
CA GLN A 417 -13.48 -15.87 -13.35
C GLN A 417 -13.03 -16.81 -12.22
N PRO A 418 -11.75 -16.74 -11.79
CA PRO A 418 -11.18 -17.60 -10.76
C PRO A 418 -11.62 -17.15 -9.36
N ILE A 419 -12.56 -17.88 -8.76
CA ILE A 419 -13.10 -17.57 -7.44
C ILE A 419 -12.58 -18.56 -6.39
N PRO A 420 -11.92 -18.08 -5.29
CA PRO A 420 -11.44 -18.92 -4.22
C PRO A 420 -12.55 -19.62 -3.42
N HIS A 421 -12.33 -20.88 -3.09
CA HIS A 421 -13.21 -21.72 -2.29
C HIS A 421 -12.44 -22.36 -1.14
N LYS A 422 -13.15 -22.72 -0.09
CA LYS A 422 -12.65 -23.56 0.99
C LYS A 422 -12.59 -25.03 0.56
N LYS A 423 -11.85 -25.86 1.28
CA LYS A 423 -11.76 -27.30 1.01
C LYS A 423 -13.12 -28.00 0.98
N ASN A 424 -14.10 -27.51 1.74
CA ASN A 424 -15.45 -28.09 1.78
C ASN A 424 -16.32 -27.72 0.55
N GLY A 425 -15.80 -26.90 -0.36
CA GLY A 425 -16.49 -26.45 -1.58
C GLY A 425 -17.29 -25.14 -1.43
N ASP A 426 -17.39 -24.59 -0.22
CA ASP A 426 -18.00 -23.27 -0.03
C ASP A 426 -17.06 -22.18 -0.55
N ARG A 427 -17.61 -21.08 -1.09
CA ARG A 427 -16.80 -19.91 -1.42
C ARG A 427 -16.09 -19.38 -0.18
N MET A 428 -14.85 -18.90 -0.32
CA MET A 428 -14.23 -18.11 0.74
C MET A 428 -15.04 -16.85 0.99
N GLU A 429 -15.00 -16.36 2.23
CA GLU A 429 -15.61 -15.07 2.54
C GLU A 429 -14.77 -13.95 1.91
N PRO A 430 -15.35 -13.08 1.06
CA PRO A 430 -14.57 -12.01 0.42
C PRO A 430 -14.08 -10.98 1.43
N VAL A 431 -12.97 -10.30 1.14
CA VAL A 431 -12.37 -9.29 2.04
C VAL A 431 -13.23 -8.03 2.20
N SER A 432 -14.06 -7.73 1.21
CA SER A 432 -15.15 -6.76 1.29
C SER A 432 -16.31 -7.22 0.39
N PRO A 433 -17.53 -6.66 0.52
CA PRO A 433 -18.68 -7.12 -0.25
C PRO A 433 -18.44 -7.15 -1.77
N VAL A 434 -18.83 -8.25 -2.41
CA VAL A 434 -18.80 -8.45 -3.87
C VAL A 434 -20.16 -8.25 -4.53
N PHE A 435 -21.15 -7.83 -3.75
CA PHE A 435 -22.46 -7.38 -4.22
C PHE A 435 -22.84 -6.08 -3.51
N PRO A 436 -23.43 -5.10 -4.22
CA PRO A 436 -23.77 -3.82 -3.63
C PRO A 436 -24.77 -3.94 -2.48
N THR A 437 -24.44 -3.40 -1.32
CA THR A 437 -25.30 -3.36 -0.13
C THR A 437 -25.49 -1.93 0.37
N ASP A 438 -26.55 -1.69 1.15
CA ASP A 438 -26.85 -0.40 1.79
C ASP A 438 -26.95 0.77 0.79
N ILE A 439 -27.49 0.52 -0.39
CA ILE A 439 -27.62 1.52 -1.45
C ILE A 439 -28.83 2.42 -1.17
N PRO A 440 -28.66 3.76 -1.15
CA PRO A 440 -29.77 4.69 -0.99
C PRO A 440 -30.84 4.53 -2.07
N ALA A 441 -32.12 4.53 -1.69
CA ALA A 441 -33.26 4.28 -2.58
C ALA A 441 -33.25 5.14 -3.85
N GLN A 442 -32.86 6.42 -3.72
CA GLN A 442 -32.74 7.34 -4.86
C GLN A 442 -31.73 6.91 -5.93
N HIS A 443 -30.70 6.15 -5.55
CA HIS A 443 -29.72 5.61 -6.49
C HIS A 443 -30.22 4.32 -7.14
N MET A 444 -30.97 3.49 -6.40
CA MET A 444 -31.61 2.29 -6.94
C MET A 444 -32.77 2.61 -7.93
N GLU A 445 -33.40 3.77 -7.84
CA GLU A 445 -34.43 4.21 -8.81
C GLU A 445 -33.85 4.53 -10.20
N GLN A 446 -32.54 4.80 -10.29
CA GLN A 446 -31.87 5.25 -11.52
C GLN A 446 -30.87 4.25 -12.06
N ASN A 447 -30.52 3.23 -11.27
CA ASN A 447 -29.44 2.28 -11.59
C ASN A 447 -29.85 0.86 -11.19
N ASP A 448 -29.36 -0.10 -11.95
CA ASP A 448 -29.53 -1.53 -11.71
C ASP A 448 -28.38 -2.06 -10.83
N LEU A 449 -28.73 -2.88 -9.83
CA LEU A 449 -27.75 -3.65 -9.07
C LEU A 449 -27.32 -4.86 -9.89
N VAL A 450 -26.02 -4.99 -10.14
CA VAL A 450 -25.49 -6.10 -10.92
C VAL A 450 -24.53 -6.96 -10.11
N GLU A 451 -24.43 -8.24 -10.49
CA GLU A 451 -23.49 -9.20 -9.91
C GLU A 451 -22.05 -8.79 -10.21
N GLN A 452 -21.12 -9.24 -9.36
CA GLN A 452 -19.70 -9.09 -9.62
C GLN A 452 -19.32 -9.66 -10.99
N PHE A 453 -18.37 -9.04 -11.67
CA PHE A 453 -17.92 -9.41 -13.02
C PHE A 453 -18.98 -9.29 -14.12
N THR A 454 -20.08 -8.58 -13.88
CA THR A 454 -20.93 -8.13 -14.99
C THR A 454 -20.18 -7.06 -15.79
N PRO A 455 -20.08 -7.16 -17.13
CA PRO A 455 -19.48 -6.13 -17.96
C PRO A 455 -20.06 -4.75 -17.70
N ILE A 456 -19.22 -3.71 -17.75
CA ILE A 456 -19.63 -2.36 -17.35
C ILE A 456 -20.56 -1.75 -18.39
N GLY A 457 -21.79 -1.45 -17.97
CA GLY A 457 -22.80 -0.77 -18.76
C GLY A 457 -23.27 0.56 -18.12
N PRO A 458 -24.16 1.29 -18.80
CA PRO A 458 -24.75 2.50 -18.27
C PRO A 458 -25.68 2.18 -17.08
N ASN A 459 -25.74 3.09 -16.12
CA ASN A 459 -26.68 3.02 -14.99
C ASN A 459 -26.59 1.74 -14.15
N GLN A 460 -25.37 1.25 -13.94
CA GLN A 460 -25.12 0.10 -13.07
C GLN A 460 -24.52 0.52 -11.71
N ILE A 461 -24.85 -0.26 -10.69
CA ILE A 461 -24.16 -0.25 -9.39
C ILE A 461 -23.57 -1.64 -9.20
N PHE A 462 -22.25 -1.73 -9.06
CA PHE A 462 -21.54 -2.99 -8.84
C PHE A 462 -20.54 -2.89 -7.68
N ALA A 463 -20.22 -4.01 -7.05
CA ALA A 463 -19.25 -4.15 -5.99
C ALA A 463 -18.29 -5.33 -6.29
N PRO A 464 -17.01 -5.17 -5.88
CA PRO A 464 -16.41 -3.91 -5.48
C PRO A 464 -16.37 -2.91 -6.64
N GLY A 465 -16.38 -1.60 -6.36
CA GLY A 465 -16.17 -0.58 -7.41
C GLY A 465 -14.68 -0.41 -7.73
N PHE A 466 -14.33 0.49 -8.63
CA PHE A 466 -12.95 0.74 -9.09
C PHE A 466 -11.90 0.99 -8.00
N GLY A 467 -12.29 1.41 -6.82
CA GLY A 467 -11.40 1.61 -5.69
C GLY A 467 -11.67 0.66 -4.53
N GLY A 468 -12.48 -0.38 -4.75
CA GLY A 468 -12.89 -1.33 -3.72
C GLY A 468 -11.93 -2.50 -3.56
N GLY A 469 -12.31 -3.45 -2.74
CA GLY A 469 -11.47 -4.60 -2.41
C GLY A 469 -10.21 -4.24 -1.63
N SER A 470 -9.17 -5.05 -1.75
CA SER A 470 -7.86 -4.74 -1.21
C SER A 470 -7.04 -3.99 -2.27
N SER A 471 -6.53 -2.81 -1.90
CA SER A 471 -5.76 -1.96 -2.80
C SER A 471 -4.26 -2.05 -2.46
N TYR A 472 -3.53 -0.95 -2.38
CA TYR A 472 -2.08 -0.93 -2.18
C TYR A 472 -1.59 -1.30 -0.76
N GLY A 473 -2.46 -1.31 0.24
CA GLY A 473 -2.03 -1.69 1.59
C GLY A 473 -1.68 -3.18 1.66
N PRO A 474 -0.43 -3.54 2.01
CA PRO A 474 -0.05 -4.94 2.12
C PRO A 474 -0.83 -5.66 3.20
N LEU A 475 -0.87 -6.98 3.13
CA LEU A 475 -1.34 -7.84 4.21
C LEU A 475 -0.30 -7.89 5.32
N ALA A 476 -0.69 -8.46 6.48
CA ALA A 476 0.27 -8.90 7.48
C ALA A 476 0.00 -10.36 7.87
N PHE A 477 1.05 -11.09 8.23
CA PHE A 477 0.95 -12.44 8.75
C PHE A 477 1.39 -12.47 10.22
N GLY A 478 0.48 -12.82 11.11
CA GLY A 478 0.75 -12.93 12.54
C GLY A 478 1.35 -14.29 12.90
N LYS A 479 2.66 -14.33 13.19
CA LYS A 479 3.36 -15.59 13.54
C LYS A 479 2.78 -16.29 14.76
N GLU A 480 2.26 -15.51 15.74
CA GLU A 480 1.69 -16.05 16.98
C GLU A 480 0.28 -16.62 16.78
N THR A 481 -0.51 -16.00 15.91
CA THR A 481 -1.91 -16.40 15.65
C THR A 481 -2.05 -17.35 14.47
N GLY A 482 -1.08 -17.33 13.54
CA GLY A 482 -1.18 -18.00 12.24
C GLY A 482 -2.16 -17.32 11.29
N TYR A 483 -2.63 -16.11 11.58
CA TYR A 483 -3.67 -15.43 10.78
C TYR A 483 -3.09 -14.44 9.78
N LEU A 484 -3.80 -14.28 8.67
CA LEU A 484 -3.63 -13.20 7.70
C LEU A 484 -4.55 -12.04 8.05
N TYR A 485 -4.02 -10.82 8.11
CA TYR A 485 -4.77 -9.60 8.39
C TYR A 485 -4.87 -8.77 7.12
N VAL A 486 -6.10 -8.45 6.72
CA VAL A 486 -6.42 -7.78 5.46
C VAL A 486 -7.25 -6.54 5.72
N ASN A 487 -6.83 -5.41 5.17
CA ASN A 487 -7.60 -4.17 5.19
C ASN A 487 -8.15 -3.90 3.78
N ALA A 488 -9.46 -3.75 3.67
CA ALA A 488 -10.17 -3.64 2.41
C ALA A 488 -11.20 -2.50 2.40
N ILE A 489 -11.69 -2.16 1.22
CA ILE A 489 -12.63 -1.07 1.00
C ILE A 489 -13.92 -1.64 0.41
N ASP A 490 -15.03 -1.30 1.02
CA ASP A 490 -16.35 -1.43 0.45
C ASP A 490 -16.82 -0.08 -0.09
N GLN A 491 -16.66 0.11 -1.40
CA GLN A 491 -17.09 1.29 -2.14
C GLN A 491 -17.69 0.86 -3.47
N PRO A 492 -18.99 0.44 -3.50
CA PRO A 492 -19.64 0.10 -4.76
C PRO A 492 -19.63 1.28 -5.72
N PHE A 493 -19.41 1.00 -6.98
CA PHE A 493 -19.46 2.01 -8.03
C PHE A 493 -20.87 2.63 -8.12
N ASN A 494 -20.96 3.93 -8.37
CA ASN A 494 -22.20 4.70 -8.55
C ASN A 494 -23.23 4.55 -7.41
N SER A 495 -22.79 4.15 -6.23
CA SER A 495 -23.67 3.82 -5.09
C SER A 495 -24.25 5.03 -4.36
N GLY A 496 -23.62 6.20 -4.50
CA GLY A 496 -24.00 7.43 -3.78
C GLY A 496 -23.82 7.38 -2.26
N ARG A 497 -23.13 6.37 -1.73
CA ARG A 497 -22.81 6.25 -0.31
C ARG A 497 -21.31 6.44 -0.03
N ASP A 498 -21.01 6.80 1.21
CA ASP A 498 -19.63 6.87 1.68
C ASP A 498 -19.01 5.45 1.76
N PRO A 499 -17.69 5.32 1.54
CA PRO A 499 -17.00 4.05 1.67
C PRO A 499 -16.96 3.56 3.11
N LYS A 500 -16.87 2.24 3.27
CA LYS A 500 -16.59 1.57 4.54
C LYS A 500 -15.30 0.79 4.45
N GLY A 501 -14.51 0.80 5.52
CA GLY A 501 -13.35 -0.05 5.67
C GLY A 501 -13.74 -1.39 6.29
N TYR A 502 -13.16 -2.47 5.78
CA TYR A 502 -13.33 -3.83 6.23
C TYR A 502 -11.97 -4.37 6.66
N PHE A 503 -11.78 -4.53 7.97
CA PHE A 503 -10.56 -5.09 8.51
C PHE A 503 -10.83 -6.50 9.03
N SER A 504 -10.12 -7.49 8.51
CA SER A 504 -10.45 -8.90 8.71
C SER A 504 -9.22 -9.73 9.03
N ALA A 505 -9.40 -10.79 9.84
CA ALA A 505 -8.44 -11.86 10.01
C ALA A 505 -8.95 -13.15 9.38
N TYR A 506 -8.08 -13.85 8.66
CA TYR A 506 -8.35 -15.14 8.04
C TYR A 506 -7.37 -16.19 8.53
N ASP A 507 -7.85 -17.40 8.73
CA ASP A 507 -6.99 -18.57 8.89
C ASP A 507 -6.58 -19.10 7.51
N PRO A 508 -5.31 -18.98 7.11
CA PRO A 508 -4.86 -19.42 5.79
C PRO A 508 -4.90 -20.95 5.62
N THR A 509 -4.93 -21.72 6.70
CA THR A 509 -4.96 -23.19 6.61
C THR A 509 -6.34 -23.74 6.26
N THR A 510 -7.38 -23.00 6.58
CA THR A 510 -8.79 -23.37 6.31
C THR A 510 -9.48 -22.48 5.28
N GLY A 511 -8.96 -21.26 5.07
CA GLY A 511 -9.61 -20.21 4.27
C GLY A 511 -10.80 -19.54 4.99
N GLU A 512 -10.93 -19.74 6.30
CA GLU A 512 -12.04 -19.18 7.07
C GLU A 512 -11.78 -17.76 7.54
N LEU A 513 -12.82 -16.92 7.47
CA LEU A 513 -12.87 -15.64 8.15
C LEU A 513 -13.00 -15.87 9.66
N ILE A 514 -12.02 -15.43 10.45
CA ILE A 514 -12.01 -15.56 11.91
C ILE A 514 -12.79 -14.42 12.55
N TRP A 515 -12.44 -13.18 12.19
CA TRP A 515 -13.16 -12.00 12.65
C TRP A 515 -13.11 -10.86 11.62
N ARG A 516 -14.03 -9.92 11.77
CA ARG A 516 -14.10 -8.72 10.92
C ARG A 516 -14.55 -7.52 11.72
N GLN A 517 -13.86 -6.40 11.53
CA GLN A 517 -14.26 -5.07 11.98
C GLN A 517 -14.64 -4.20 10.78
N ILE A 518 -15.73 -3.43 10.93
CA ILE A 518 -16.20 -2.50 9.90
C ILE A 518 -16.17 -1.09 10.50
N TYR A 519 -15.55 -0.17 9.78
CA TYR A 519 -15.43 1.22 10.21
C TYR A 519 -15.74 2.19 9.08
N GLU A 520 -16.06 3.43 9.44
CA GLU A 520 -16.36 4.48 8.48
C GLU A 520 -15.09 4.94 7.75
N GLY A 521 -15.17 5.02 6.42
CA GLY A 521 -14.08 5.50 5.56
C GLY A 521 -13.30 4.40 4.86
N TYR A 522 -12.14 4.76 4.34
CA TYR A 522 -11.34 3.89 3.48
C TYR A 522 -10.38 3.03 4.30
N GLY A 523 -10.38 1.74 4.06
CA GLY A 523 -9.42 0.77 4.57
C GLY A 523 -8.31 0.50 3.54
N GLN A 524 -7.32 1.40 3.44
CA GLN A 524 -6.25 1.32 2.43
C GLN A 524 -4.84 1.13 3.01
N ALA A 525 -4.66 1.36 4.31
CA ALA A 525 -3.38 1.15 4.97
C ALA A 525 -3.13 -0.34 5.23
N GLY A 526 -1.91 -0.81 5.05
CA GLY A 526 -1.53 -2.14 5.53
C GLY A 526 -1.48 -2.18 7.06
N PRO A 527 -1.81 -3.32 7.70
CA PRO A 527 -1.66 -3.50 9.14
C PRO A 527 -0.21 -3.79 9.54
N VAL A 528 0.07 -3.75 10.85
CA VAL A 528 1.25 -4.35 11.49
C VAL A 528 0.80 -5.17 12.69
N VAL A 529 1.36 -6.35 12.85
CA VAL A 529 1.09 -7.27 13.97
C VAL A 529 2.28 -7.28 14.90
N THR A 530 2.05 -7.33 16.22
CA THR A 530 3.11 -7.42 17.22
C THR A 530 3.00 -8.71 18.05
N ALA A 531 4.12 -9.20 18.57
CA ALA A 531 4.12 -10.32 19.52
C ALA A 531 3.38 -10.01 20.84
N GLY A 532 3.05 -8.72 21.10
CA GLY A 532 2.17 -8.28 22.18
C GLY A 532 0.68 -8.66 22.00
N GLY A 533 0.34 -9.37 20.92
CA GLY A 533 -1.01 -9.85 20.62
C GLY A 533 -1.94 -8.75 20.06
N LEU A 534 -1.36 -7.71 19.48
CA LEU A 534 -2.09 -6.58 18.89
C LEU A 534 -1.86 -6.48 17.39
N VAL A 535 -2.84 -5.96 16.70
CA VAL A 535 -2.72 -5.55 15.31
C VAL A 535 -3.11 -4.07 15.16
N PHE A 536 -2.23 -3.29 14.55
CA PHE A 536 -2.44 -1.85 14.34
C PHE A 536 -2.75 -1.58 12.87
N VAL A 537 -3.73 -0.71 12.61
CA VAL A 537 -4.14 -0.37 11.25
C VAL A 537 -4.69 1.05 11.15
N GLY A 538 -4.49 1.69 10.01
CA GLY A 538 -5.01 3.00 9.70
C GLY A 538 -6.31 3.00 8.91
N ALA A 539 -7.11 4.04 9.10
CA ALA A 539 -8.29 4.33 8.30
C ALA A 539 -8.48 5.83 8.09
N GLY A 540 -9.25 6.18 7.08
CA GLY A 540 -9.52 7.60 6.83
C GLY A 540 -10.84 7.84 6.11
N SER A 541 -11.50 8.94 6.48
CA SER A 541 -12.69 9.45 5.83
C SER A 541 -12.49 10.91 5.39
N ASN A 542 -13.52 11.52 4.83
CA ASN A 542 -13.52 12.94 4.49
C ASN A 542 -13.42 13.85 5.72
N THR A 543 -13.77 13.35 6.90
CA THR A 543 -13.90 14.14 8.13
C THR A 543 -12.91 13.79 9.22
N ALA A 544 -12.34 12.56 9.19
CA ALA A 544 -11.45 12.06 10.22
C ALA A 544 -10.45 11.03 9.69
N GLY A 545 -9.34 10.87 10.38
CA GLY A 545 -8.42 9.76 10.25
C GLY A 545 -8.25 9.10 11.60
N TYR A 546 -8.26 7.79 11.62
CA TYR A 546 -8.07 7.02 12.84
C TYR A 546 -6.94 6.02 12.67
N PHE A 547 -6.19 5.86 13.75
CA PHE A 547 -5.23 4.78 13.91
C PHE A 547 -5.74 3.90 15.05
N TYR A 548 -5.88 2.60 14.78
CA TYR A 548 -6.51 1.63 15.68
C TYR A 548 -5.52 0.59 16.18
N ALA A 549 -5.79 0.02 17.36
CA ALA A 549 -5.23 -1.21 17.85
C ALA A 549 -6.37 -2.19 18.18
N PHE A 550 -6.31 -3.36 17.56
CA PHE A 550 -7.23 -4.47 17.80
C PHE A 550 -6.50 -5.66 18.42
N ASP A 551 -7.24 -6.48 19.13
CA ASP A 551 -6.80 -7.82 19.50
C ASP A 551 -6.55 -8.67 18.26
N ALA A 552 -5.38 -9.27 18.16
CA ALA A 552 -5.01 -10.05 16.99
C ALA A 552 -5.84 -11.35 16.84
N GLU A 553 -6.29 -11.95 17.95
CA GLU A 553 -7.08 -13.20 17.94
C GLU A 553 -8.58 -12.96 17.72
N THR A 554 -9.13 -11.88 18.32
CA THR A 554 -10.59 -11.69 18.41
C THR A 554 -11.12 -10.50 17.60
N GLY A 555 -10.22 -9.57 17.21
CA GLY A 555 -10.60 -8.32 16.56
C GLY A 555 -11.22 -7.29 17.51
N GLU A 556 -11.24 -7.51 18.84
CA GLU A 556 -11.73 -6.50 19.79
C GLU A 556 -10.89 -5.22 19.72
N GLU A 557 -11.55 -4.04 19.65
CA GLU A 557 -10.87 -2.74 19.67
C GLU A 557 -10.40 -2.41 21.09
N TYR A 558 -9.09 -2.26 21.28
CA TYR A 558 -8.48 -1.87 22.55
C TYR A 558 -8.11 -0.40 22.61
N TRP A 559 -7.82 0.22 21.46
CA TRP A 559 -7.40 1.60 21.40
C TRP A 559 -7.62 2.19 20.01
N ARG A 560 -7.86 3.49 19.98
CA ARG A 560 -7.83 4.30 18.76
C ARG A 560 -7.42 5.72 19.03
N TYR A 561 -6.79 6.33 18.02
CA TYR A 561 -6.38 7.73 18.07
C TYR A 561 -6.84 8.47 16.81
N ASN A 562 -7.43 9.67 17.00
CA ASN A 562 -7.81 10.53 15.87
C ASN A 562 -6.60 11.36 15.45
N THR A 563 -6.05 11.11 14.29
CA THR A 563 -4.87 11.78 13.74
C THR A 563 -5.21 13.10 13.01
N GLY A 564 -6.49 13.41 12.86
CA GLY A 564 -6.98 14.63 12.22
C GLY A 564 -7.00 14.57 10.68
N SER A 565 -6.24 13.67 10.06
CA SER A 565 -6.22 13.40 8.62
C SER A 565 -6.22 11.90 8.39
N GLY A 566 -6.63 11.42 7.20
CA GLY A 566 -6.69 10.01 6.89
C GLY A 566 -5.33 9.31 7.07
N VAL A 567 -5.35 8.13 7.66
CA VAL A 567 -4.18 7.24 7.79
C VAL A 567 -4.25 6.21 6.69
N PHE A 568 -3.49 6.44 5.62
CA PHE A 568 -3.44 5.61 4.41
C PHE A 568 -2.07 4.97 4.20
N ALA A 569 -1.14 5.26 5.07
CA ALA A 569 0.19 4.66 5.13
C ALA A 569 0.20 3.47 6.08
N SER A 570 1.05 2.50 5.80
CA SER A 570 1.27 1.36 6.67
C SER A 570 2.19 1.74 7.83
N PRO A 571 1.90 1.32 9.08
CA PRO A 571 2.74 1.64 10.23
C PRO A 571 4.02 0.82 10.27
N ALA A 572 5.02 1.31 11.03
CA ALA A 572 6.24 0.59 11.39
C ALA A 572 6.38 0.53 12.92
N VAL A 573 7.04 -0.51 13.42
CA VAL A 573 7.30 -0.74 14.84
C VAL A 573 8.80 -0.90 15.06
N TYR A 574 9.35 -0.21 16.05
CA TYR A 574 10.76 -0.28 16.38
C TYR A 574 10.99 -0.08 17.89
N SER A 575 12.21 -0.32 18.37
CA SER A 575 12.58 -0.02 19.75
C SER A 575 13.91 0.71 19.84
N ILE A 576 14.06 1.54 20.86
CA ILE A 576 15.30 2.26 21.18
C ILE A 576 15.50 2.20 22.69
N ASP A 577 16.66 1.72 23.15
CA ASP A 577 16.97 1.50 24.59
C ASP A 577 15.90 0.67 25.30
N GLY A 578 15.31 -0.31 24.60
CA GLY A 578 14.25 -1.16 25.13
C GLY A 578 12.87 -0.48 25.28
N GLU A 579 12.69 0.72 24.75
CA GLU A 579 11.37 1.39 24.64
C GLU A 579 10.79 1.13 23.26
N GLU A 580 9.58 0.56 23.20
CA GLU A 580 8.86 0.28 21.95
C GLU A 580 8.12 1.50 21.43
N PHE A 581 8.21 1.72 20.12
CA PHE A 581 7.56 2.81 19.40
C PHE A 581 6.75 2.25 18.23
N ILE A 582 5.61 2.89 17.98
CA ILE A 582 4.78 2.63 16.80
C ILE A 582 4.64 3.94 16.03
N THR A 583 5.01 3.94 14.77
CA THR A 583 4.97 5.14 13.92
C THR A 583 4.11 4.95 12.70
N VAL A 584 3.42 6.02 12.27
CA VAL A 584 2.57 6.01 11.08
C VAL A 584 2.51 7.39 10.44
N ALA A 585 2.41 7.44 9.12
CA ALA A 585 2.14 8.68 8.41
C ALA A 585 0.62 8.94 8.33
N SER A 586 0.21 10.17 8.65
CA SER A 586 -1.16 10.66 8.55
C SER A 586 -1.23 11.80 7.54
N GLY A 587 -1.91 11.55 6.42
CA GLY A 587 -2.01 12.52 5.33
C GLY A 587 -2.94 12.00 4.25
N GLY A 588 -4.25 12.13 4.44
CA GLY A 588 -5.24 11.94 3.37
C GLY A 588 -5.08 13.03 2.32
N GLY A 589 -5.91 13.12 1.33
CA GLY A 589 -5.92 14.27 0.43
C GLY A 589 -6.43 13.99 -0.98
N SER A 590 -6.36 12.76 -1.46
CA SER A 590 -6.95 12.43 -2.75
C SER A 590 -8.48 12.34 -2.67
N ARG A 591 -9.18 12.63 -3.78
CA ARG A 591 -10.65 12.55 -3.90
C ARG A 591 -11.43 13.39 -2.88
N GLY A 592 -10.95 14.62 -2.57
CA GLY A 592 -11.63 15.54 -1.65
C GLY A 592 -11.45 15.23 -0.17
N ARG A 593 -10.60 14.26 0.18
CA ARG A 593 -10.25 13.92 1.55
C ARG A 593 -9.35 14.99 2.18
N ARG A 594 -9.36 15.08 3.51
CA ARG A 594 -8.56 16.04 4.25
C ARG A 594 -7.08 15.74 4.10
N GLY A 595 -6.31 16.68 3.56
CA GLY A 595 -4.85 16.59 3.44
C GLY A 595 -4.14 16.66 4.79
N GLY A 596 -2.91 16.15 4.84
CA GLY A 596 -2.03 16.19 6.00
C GLY A 596 -0.60 15.82 5.60
N ASP A 597 0.34 16.14 6.49
CA ASP A 597 1.78 16.02 6.27
C ASP A 597 2.50 15.46 7.50
N LEU A 598 1.80 14.66 8.30
CA LEU A 598 2.21 14.33 9.65
C LEU A 598 2.78 12.91 9.72
N ILE A 599 3.94 12.77 10.34
CA ILE A 599 4.49 11.51 10.87
C ILE A 599 4.25 11.52 12.37
N LEU A 600 3.54 10.53 12.87
CA LEU A 600 3.16 10.38 14.28
C LEU A 600 3.84 9.15 14.86
N THR A 601 4.51 9.31 15.99
CA THR A 601 5.07 8.20 16.75
C THR A 601 4.45 8.12 18.13
N PHE A 602 4.06 6.92 18.50
CA PHE A 602 3.41 6.59 19.77
C PHE A 602 4.32 5.73 20.62
N ALA A 603 4.24 5.88 21.94
CA ALA A 603 4.88 5.01 22.93
C ALA A 603 4.07 5.03 24.24
N LEU A 604 4.38 4.10 25.13
CA LEU A 604 3.85 4.12 26.49
C LEU A 604 4.42 5.31 27.27
N PRO A 605 3.68 5.90 28.21
CA PRO A 605 4.21 6.92 29.11
C PRO A 605 5.42 6.39 29.87
N LYS A 606 6.50 7.20 30.00
CA LYS A 606 7.64 6.83 30.84
C LYS A 606 7.15 6.66 32.28
N ARG A 607 7.44 5.49 32.87
CA ARG A 607 7.22 5.31 34.31
C ARG A 607 8.23 6.18 35.06
N ASN A 608 7.74 7.14 35.87
CA ASN A 608 8.56 7.99 36.72
C ASN A 608 9.22 7.16 37.82
#